data_4ae2e70e3059408b364dfba3056c3be8
#
_entry.id   4ae2e70e3059408b364dfba3056c3be8
#
_cell.length_a   1.000
_cell.length_b   1.000
_cell.length_c   1.000
_cell.angle_alpha   90.00
_cell.angle_beta   90.00
_cell.angle_gamma   90.00
#
_symmetry.space_group_name_H-M   'P 1'
#
loop_
_entity.id
_entity.type
_entity.pdbx_description
1 polymer ?
#
loop_
_entity_poly.entity_id
_entity_poly.type
_entity_poly.pdbx_seq_one_letter_code
_entity_poly.pdbx_strand_id
1 'polypeptide(L)'
;MKHEINTDLISPPWGELEGALVPAIIQDVLTKNVLMLGYMNEEAYQKTIETKQVTFFSRSKQRLWTKGEESGNFLNLVDIKNDCDNDSLLIQVNPVGPTCHKGTDTCWKEENTPNYGFFSTLENVITERIANKDTKKSYVASLFSKGINKVAQKVGEEAVETVIEAMDNNDELFLYESADLLFHYLMLLQAKGFTLKDIENELKGRHK
;
A
#
# COMPACT_ATOMS: atom_id res chain seq x y z
N MET A 1 -12.60 -7.95 -8.89
CA MET A 1 -11.93 -9.04 -9.63
C MET A 1 -11.72 -10.21 -8.68
N LYS A 2 -12.20 -11.41 -9.00
CA LYS A 2 -11.77 -12.63 -8.29
C LYS A 2 -10.35 -12.90 -8.80
N HIS A 3 -9.32 -12.67 -7.99
CA HIS A 3 -7.99 -13.14 -8.30
C HIS A 3 -8.03 -14.68 -8.22
N GLU A 4 -8.01 -15.33 -9.38
CA GLU A 4 -7.75 -16.77 -9.44
C GLU A 4 -6.34 -16.97 -8.89
N ILE A 5 -6.22 -17.89 -7.92
CA ILE A 5 -4.91 -18.24 -7.35
C ILE A 5 -4.11 -18.86 -8.46
N ASN A 6 -2.93 -18.35 -8.72
CA ASN A 6 -2.00 -18.95 -9.67
C ASN A 6 -1.72 -20.39 -9.21
N THR A 7 -2.18 -21.36 -9.99
CA THR A 7 -2.03 -22.80 -9.66
C THR A 7 -0.66 -23.35 -9.99
N ASP A 8 0.19 -22.59 -10.67
CA ASP A 8 1.59 -22.94 -10.94
C ASP A 8 2.49 -22.53 -9.77
N LEU A 9 2.06 -22.86 -8.54
CA LEU A 9 2.83 -22.59 -7.33
C LEU A 9 4.13 -23.39 -7.36
N ILE A 10 5.23 -22.73 -7.62
CA ILE A 10 6.56 -23.32 -7.48
C ILE A 10 6.80 -23.48 -5.98
N SER A 11 6.81 -24.73 -5.51
CA SER A 11 7.12 -25.05 -4.12
C SER A 11 8.62 -24.86 -3.87
N PRO A 12 9.04 -24.35 -2.70
CA PRO A 12 10.44 -24.42 -2.30
C PRO A 12 10.99 -25.84 -2.40
N PRO A 13 12.29 -26.02 -2.63
CA PRO A 13 12.91 -27.34 -2.75
C PRO A 13 13.07 -28.00 -1.37
N TRP A 14 11.97 -28.34 -0.72
CA TRP A 14 11.91 -28.88 0.65
C TRP A 14 12.86 -30.06 0.89
N GLY A 15 13.10 -30.89 -0.13
CA GLY A 15 14.01 -32.01 -0.05
C GLY A 15 15.50 -31.62 0.09
N GLU A 16 15.87 -30.43 -0.40
CA GLU A 16 17.23 -29.88 -0.26
C GLU A 16 17.35 -29.03 1.02
N LEU A 17 16.23 -28.57 1.53
CA LEU A 17 16.10 -27.75 2.74
C LEU A 17 15.77 -28.61 3.97
N GLU A 18 16.23 -29.87 4.03
CA GLU A 18 15.86 -30.86 5.04
C GLU A 18 15.87 -30.32 6.48
N GLY A 19 14.67 -30.19 7.07
CA GLY A 19 14.46 -29.60 8.40
C GLY A 19 14.58 -28.07 8.46
N ALA A 20 14.86 -27.39 7.35
CA ALA A 20 14.97 -25.94 7.32
C ALA A 20 13.59 -25.27 7.36
N LEU A 21 13.57 -24.09 7.99
CA LEU A 21 12.42 -23.21 7.97
C LEU A 21 12.66 -22.11 6.94
N VAL A 22 11.75 -21.99 6.00
CA VAL A 22 11.77 -20.92 4.99
C VAL A 22 11.11 -19.67 5.56
N PRO A 23 11.76 -18.49 5.51
CA PRO A 23 11.12 -17.23 5.86
C PRO A 23 9.98 -16.92 4.89
N ALA A 24 8.84 -16.51 5.45
CA ALA A 24 7.66 -16.12 4.70
C ALA A 24 7.33 -14.66 5.01
N ILE A 25 7.50 -13.80 4.01
CA ILE A 25 7.15 -12.39 4.05
C ILE A 25 5.68 -12.26 3.68
N ILE A 26 4.88 -11.69 4.57
CA ILE A 26 3.45 -11.50 4.37
C ILE A 26 3.17 -10.08 3.91
N GLN A 27 2.57 -9.95 2.76
CA GLN A 27 2.25 -8.67 2.12
C GLN A 27 0.74 -8.57 1.86
N ASP A 28 0.14 -7.45 2.21
CA ASP A 28 -1.24 -7.16 1.79
C ASP A 28 -1.30 -6.99 0.27
N VAL A 29 -2.24 -7.69 -0.37
CA VAL A 29 -2.38 -7.67 -1.84
C VAL A 29 -2.84 -6.32 -2.38
N LEU A 30 -3.55 -5.52 -1.57
CA LEU A 30 -4.10 -4.23 -1.97
C LEU A 30 -3.14 -3.08 -1.69
N THR A 31 -2.64 -2.99 -0.46
CA THR A 31 -1.77 -1.87 -0.03
C THR A 31 -0.32 -2.07 -0.42
N LYS A 32 0.08 -3.32 -0.67
CA LYS A 32 1.48 -3.75 -0.86
C LYS A 32 2.37 -3.55 0.37
N ASN A 33 1.79 -3.24 1.53
CA ASN A 33 2.53 -3.15 2.77
C ASN A 33 2.92 -4.54 3.27
N VAL A 34 4.12 -4.66 3.82
CA VAL A 34 4.56 -5.86 4.51
C VAL A 34 3.93 -5.88 5.90
N LEU A 35 3.16 -6.93 6.20
CA LEU A 35 2.38 -7.03 7.43
C LEU A 35 3.16 -7.71 8.56
N MET A 36 3.88 -8.77 8.24
CA MET A 36 4.71 -9.54 9.17
C MET A 36 5.69 -10.44 8.43
N LEU A 37 6.62 -11.03 9.17
CA LEU A 37 7.43 -12.16 8.75
C LEU A 37 7.16 -13.33 9.68
N GLY A 38 7.00 -14.52 9.10
CA GLY A 38 6.94 -15.80 9.82
C GLY A 38 7.86 -16.82 9.19
N TYR A 39 7.79 -18.05 9.68
CA TYR A 39 8.58 -19.15 9.14
C TYR A 39 7.65 -20.32 8.80
N MET A 40 7.94 -21.00 7.71
CA MET A 40 7.20 -22.18 7.26
C MET A 40 8.14 -23.36 7.09
N ASN A 41 7.67 -24.54 7.46
CA ASN A 41 8.14 -25.81 6.94
C ASN A 41 7.19 -26.28 5.83
N GLU A 42 7.48 -27.40 5.19
CA GLU A 42 6.66 -27.97 4.13
C GLU A 42 5.18 -28.18 4.56
N GLU A 43 4.97 -28.71 5.77
CA GLU A 43 3.63 -28.97 6.32
C GLU A 43 2.82 -27.64 6.50
N ALA A 44 3.46 -26.57 6.98
CA ALA A 44 2.84 -25.25 7.09
C ALA A 44 2.46 -24.67 5.73
N TYR A 45 3.33 -24.84 4.74
CA TYR A 45 3.10 -24.42 3.36
C TYR A 45 1.90 -25.17 2.75
N GLN A 46 1.88 -26.51 2.81
CA GLN A 46 0.78 -27.32 2.29
C GLN A 46 -0.54 -26.96 2.97
N LYS A 47 -0.56 -26.82 4.29
CA LYS A 47 -1.74 -26.41 5.03
C LYS A 47 -2.23 -25.02 4.62
N THR A 48 -1.34 -24.08 4.33
CA THR A 48 -1.70 -22.74 3.83
C THR A 48 -2.41 -22.85 2.48
N ILE A 49 -1.94 -23.70 1.58
CA ILE A 49 -2.56 -23.92 0.26
C ILE A 49 -3.94 -24.57 0.40
N GLU A 50 -4.06 -25.59 1.24
CA GLU A 50 -5.32 -26.33 1.45
C GLU A 50 -6.41 -25.45 2.08
N THR A 51 -6.06 -24.76 3.16
CA THR A 51 -7.04 -23.98 3.95
C THR A 51 -7.26 -22.58 3.40
N LYS A 52 -6.39 -22.08 2.51
CA LYS A 52 -6.34 -20.71 2.05
C LYS A 52 -6.12 -19.70 3.19
N GLN A 53 -5.60 -20.16 4.32
CA GLN A 53 -5.26 -19.34 5.49
C GLN A 53 -3.80 -19.56 5.85
N VAL A 54 -3.05 -18.45 6.01
CA VAL A 54 -1.61 -18.53 6.24
C VAL A 54 -1.31 -19.24 7.55
N THR A 55 -0.57 -20.33 7.44
CA THR A 55 -0.10 -21.16 8.55
C THR A 55 1.41 -21.11 8.61
N PHE A 56 1.97 -20.95 9.79
CA PHE A 56 3.40 -20.92 10.07
C PHE A 56 3.83 -22.10 10.92
N PHE A 57 5.13 -22.33 11.00
CA PHE A 57 5.74 -23.20 11.99
C PHE A 57 6.29 -22.34 13.14
N SER A 58 5.81 -22.57 14.35
CA SER A 58 6.27 -21.90 15.56
C SER A 58 7.56 -22.54 16.06
N ARG A 59 8.68 -21.83 15.95
CA ARG A 59 9.99 -22.28 16.44
C ARG A 59 10.03 -22.51 17.96
N SER A 60 9.33 -21.68 18.73
CA SER A 60 9.30 -21.77 20.18
C SER A 60 8.37 -22.85 20.72
N LYS A 61 7.23 -23.07 20.03
CA LYS A 61 6.22 -24.07 20.44
C LYS A 61 6.35 -25.39 19.68
N GLN A 62 7.22 -25.46 18.67
CA GLN A 62 7.45 -26.63 17.81
C GLN A 62 6.14 -27.22 17.25
N ARG A 63 5.24 -26.35 16.75
CA ARG A 63 3.95 -26.73 16.17
C ARG A 63 3.54 -25.83 15.03
N LEU A 64 2.63 -26.30 14.21
CA LEU A 64 1.93 -25.45 13.27
C LEU A 64 1.06 -24.42 14.00
N TRP A 65 0.95 -23.23 13.39
CA TRP A 65 0.16 -22.12 13.90
C TRP A 65 -0.47 -21.36 12.74
N THR A 66 -1.82 -21.43 12.63
CA THR A 66 -2.56 -20.65 11.66
C THR A 66 -2.78 -19.24 12.19
N LYS A 67 -2.32 -18.23 11.45
CA LYS A 67 -2.49 -16.84 11.86
C LYS A 67 -3.99 -16.51 11.97
N GLY A 68 -4.41 -16.03 13.12
CA GLY A 68 -5.81 -15.75 13.41
C GLY A 68 -6.54 -16.86 14.17
N GLU A 69 -5.93 -18.03 14.43
CA GLU A 69 -6.60 -19.16 15.10
C GLU A 69 -7.19 -18.81 16.48
N GLU A 70 -6.61 -17.81 17.19
CA GLU A 70 -7.11 -17.34 18.49
C GLU A 70 -7.88 -16.01 18.38
N SER A 71 -7.46 -15.11 17.47
CA SER A 71 -7.97 -13.74 17.38
C SER A 71 -9.09 -13.53 16.37
N GLY A 72 -9.30 -14.47 15.45
CA GLY A 72 -10.17 -14.29 14.29
C GLY A 72 -9.56 -13.45 13.15
N ASN A 73 -8.41 -12.82 13.36
CA ASN A 73 -7.74 -11.99 12.36
C ASN A 73 -6.89 -12.86 11.42
N PHE A 74 -7.57 -13.57 10.55
CA PHE A 74 -6.94 -14.45 9.56
C PHE A 74 -6.25 -13.66 8.45
N LEU A 75 -5.25 -14.29 7.84
CA LEU A 75 -4.59 -13.84 6.64
C LEU A 75 -5.02 -14.76 5.50
N ASN A 76 -5.96 -14.29 4.68
CA ASN A 76 -6.50 -15.10 3.57
C ASN A 76 -5.54 -15.06 2.39
N LEU A 77 -5.09 -16.22 1.96
CA LEU A 77 -4.14 -16.39 0.86
C LEU A 77 -4.71 -15.88 -0.45
N VAL A 78 -3.92 -15.11 -1.19
CA VAL A 78 -4.19 -14.67 -2.57
C VAL A 78 -3.16 -15.22 -3.53
N ASP A 79 -1.86 -15.11 -3.22
CA ASP A 79 -0.77 -15.56 -4.08
C ASP A 79 0.47 -15.92 -3.25
N ILE A 80 1.30 -16.82 -3.77
CA ILE A 80 2.60 -17.20 -3.20
C ILE A 80 3.65 -17.13 -4.30
N LYS A 81 4.79 -16.52 -3.99
CA LYS A 81 5.96 -16.44 -4.88
C LYS A 81 7.20 -16.85 -4.13
N ASN A 82 8.06 -17.60 -4.78
CA ASN A 82 9.43 -17.81 -4.34
C ASN A 82 10.31 -16.65 -4.79
N ASP A 83 11.39 -16.45 -4.08
CA ASP A 83 12.47 -15.59 -4.58
C ASP A 83 13.35 -16.31 -5.63
N CYS A 84 14.46 -15.68 -6.03
CA CYS A 84 15.26 -16.15 -7.17
C CYS A 84 16.03 -17.44 -6.93
N ASP A 85 16.33 -17.79 -5.67
CA ASP A 85 17.06 -18.99 -5.23
C ASP A 85 16.18 -19.95 -4.41
N ASN A 86 14.89 -19.65 -4.33
CA ASN A 86 13.84 -20.47 -3.70
C ASN A 86 14.04 -20.72 -2.20
N ASP A 87 14.69 -19.83 -1.48
CA ASP A 87 14.94 -19.94 -0.05
C ASP A 87 14.02 -19.02 0.80
N SER A 88 13.20 -18.18 0.17
CA SER A 88 12.20 -17.34 0.83
C SER A 88 10.88 -17.24 0.06
N LEU A 89 9.80 -16.92 0.78
CA LEU A 89 8.45 -16.82 0.24
C LEU A 89 7.90 -15.40 0.39
N LEU A 90 7.33 -14.85 -0.69
CA LEU A 90 6.44 -13.70 -0.65
C LEU A 90 4.99 -14.18 -0.74
N ILE A 91 4.24 -14.04 0.34
CA ILE A 91 2.84 -14.46 0.44
C ILE A 91 1.94 -13.25 0.42
N GLN A 92 1.15 -13.09 -0.63
CA GLN A 92 0.17 -12.03 -0.75
C GLN A 92 -1.15 -12.46 -0.15
N VAL A 93 -1.72 -11.61 0.69
CA VAL A 93 -2.92 -11.93 1.49
C VAL A 93 -3.95 -10.80 1.49
N ASN A 94 -5.21 -11.16 1.79
CA ASN A 94 -6.23 -10.24 2.26
C ASN A 94 -6.34 -10.40 3.79
N PRO A 95 -5.86 -9.46 4.60
CA PRO A 95 -5.99 -9.52 6.04
C PRO A 95 -7.45 -9.23 6.48
N VAL A 96 -7.95 -9.99 7.47
CA VAL A 96 -9.30 -9.78 8.03
C VAL A 96 -9.31 -8.63 9.05
N GLY A 97 -8.15 -8.35 9.67
CA GLY A 97 -7.99 -7.32 10.69
C GLY A 97 -6.53 -7.14 11.07
N PRO A 98 -6.24 -6.51 12.21
CA PRO A 98 -4.88 -6.27 12.67
C PRO A 98 -4.02 -7.53 12.67
N THR A 99 -2.86 -7.46 12.01
CA THR A 99 -1.98 -8.62 11.90
C THR A 99 -1.19 -8.88 13.17
N CYS A 100 -0.75 -7.82 13.86
CA CYS A 100 0.05 -7.97 15.07
C CYS A 100 -0.80 -8.43 16.27
N HIS A 101 -0.23 -9.30 17.12
CA HIS A 101 -0.87 -9.73 18.37
C HIS A 101 -1.06 -8.57 19.39
N LYS A 102 -0.40 -7.43 19.17
CA LYS A 102 -0.57 -6.20 19.96
C LYS A 102 -1.69 -5.31 19.45
N GLY A 103 -2.45 -5.73 18.43
CA GLY A 103 -3.57 -4.99 17.86
C GLY A 103 -3.18 -3.94 16.82
N THR A 104 -1.92 -3.86 16.38
CA THR A 104 -1.49 -3.00 15.27
C THR A 104 -1.64 -3.73 13.94
N ASP A 105 -1.84 -2.98 12.85
CA ASP A 105 -2.05 -3.55 11.52
C ASP A 105 -0.83 -4.33 11.03
N THR A 106 0.36 -3.85 11.33
CA THR A 106 1.62 -4.53 11.01
C THR A 106 2.44 -4.85 12.26
N CYS A 107 3.38 -5.80 12.16
CA CYS A 107 4.33 -6.09 13.23
C CYS A 107 5.35 -4.96 13.48
N TRP A 108 5.42 -4.00 12.58
CA TRP A 108 6.28 -2.80 12.68
C TRP A 108 5.57 -1.59 13.29
N LYS A 109 4.31 -1.75 13.73
CA LYS A 109 3.44 -0.69 14.29
C LYS A 109 3.04 0.38 13.27
N GLU A 110 3.07 0.04 11.99
CA GLU A 110 2.62 0.90 10.90
C GLU A 110 1.16 0.58 10.57
N GLU A 111 0.41 1.58 10.13
CA GLU A 111 -0.93 1.40 9.60
C GLU A 111 -0.90 0.70 8.24
N ASN A 112 -1.85 -0.18 8.00
CA ASN A 112 -1.98 -0.85 6.70
C ASN A 112 -2.82 -0.01 5.72
N THR A 113 -2.31 1.16 5.37
CA THR A 113 -2.92 2.08 4.41
C THR A 113 -2.15 2.06 3.09
N PRO A 114 -2.82 2.32 1.94
CA PRO A 114 -2.13 2.46 0.66
C PRO A 114 -1.03 3.51 0.73
N ASN A 115 0.13 3.19 0.17
CA ASN A 115 1.25 4.10 0.03
C ASN A 115 1.51 4.36 -1.46
N TYR A 116 1.35 5.61 -1.89
CA TYR A 116 1.56 6.08 -3.26
C TYR A 116 2.98 6.61 -3.47
N GLY A 117 3.94 6.16 -2.65
CA GLY A 117 5.32 6.58 -2.72
C GLY A 117 5.47 8.07 -2.42
N PHE A 118 6.13 8.81 -3.32
CA PHE A 118 6.37 10.23 -3.14
C PHE A 118 5.08 11.06 -2.97
N PHE A 119 3.98 10.66 -3.61
CA PHE A 119 2.71 11.40 -3.47
C PHE A 119 2.13 11.31 -2.06
N SER A 120 2.26 10.19 -1.36
CA SER A 120 1.89 10.11 0.06
C SER A 120 2.79 11.03 0.93
N THR A 121 4.08 11.08 0.64
CA THR A 121 4.99 12.03 1.31
C THR A 121 4.57 13.46 1.06
N LEU A 122 4.21 13.80 -0.18
CA LEU A 122 3.77 15.14 -0.57
C LEU A 122 2.47 15.55 0.12
N GLU A 123 1.49 14.64 0.22
CA GLU A 123 0.24 14.87 0.99
C GLU A 123 0.56 15.20 2.45
N ASN A 124 1.45 14.44 3.10
CA ASN A 124 1.86 14.69 4.49
C ASN A 124 2.52 16.07 4.63
N VAL A 125 3.44 16.43 3.74
CA VAL A 125 4.09 17.75 3.74
C VAL A 125 3.08 18.88 3.56
N ILE A 126 2.10 18.73 2.66
CA ILE A 126 1.02 19.71 2.47
C ILE A 126 0.22 19.85 3.78
N THR A 127 -0.19 18.74 4.39
CA THR A 127 -0.94 18.73 5.67
C THR A 127 -0.18 19.43 6.78
N GLU A 128 1.10 19.11 6.95
CA GLU A 128 1.96 19.76 7.95
C GLU A 128 2.09 21.27 7.74
N ARG A 129 2.29 21.72 6.51
CA ARG A 129 2.41 23.14 6.17
C ARG A 129 1.11 23.91 6.40
N ILE A 130 -0.03 23.28 6.13
CA ILE A 130 -1.35 23.85 6.45
C ILE A 130 -1.51 23.99 7.97
N ALA A 131 -1.15 22.95 8.74
CA ALA A 131 -1.25 22.95 10.20
C ALA A 131 -0.34 24.00 10.87
N ASN A 132 0.87 24.18 10.35
CA ASN A 132 1.87 25.13 10.88
C ASN A 132 1.52 26.60 10.62
N LYS A 133 0.66 26.91 9.65
CA LYS A 133 0.15 28.26 9.33
C LYS A 133 1.22 29.35 9.10
N ASP A 134 2.46 28.97 8.79
CA ASP A 134 3.53 29.93 8.49
C ASP A 134 3.40 30.47 7.07
N THR A 135 2.52 31.45 6.89
CA THR A 135 2.23 32.07 5.59
C THR A 135 3.39 32.86 5.00
N LYS A 136 4.42 33.18 5.80
CA LYS A 136 5.60 33.93 5.33
C LYS A 136 6.65 33.03 4.68
N LYS A 137 6.75 31.78 5.13
CA LYS A 137 7.77 30.85 4.68
C LYS A 137 7.22 29.70 3.83
N SER A 138 5.89 29.50 3.82
CA SER A 138 5.25 28.39 3.13
C SER A 138 4.24 28.90 2.09
N TYR A 139 4.51 28.58 0.83
CA TYR A 139 3.55 28.79 -0.27
C TYR A 139 2.21 28.09 0.01
N VAL A 140 2.26 26.84 0.46
CA VAL A 140 1.06 26.03 0.80
C VAL A 140 0.22 26.78 1.85
N ALA A 141 0.84 27.18 2.98
CA ALA A 141 0.12 27.87 4.03
C ALA A 141 -0.43 29.23 3.54
N SER A 142 0.34 29.95 2.73
CA SER A 142 -0.09 31.24 2.15
C SER A 142 -1.28 31.06 1.21
N LEU A 143 -1.24 30.08 0.30
CA LEU A 143 -2.32 29.83 -0.63
C LEU A 143 -3.58 29.34 0.11
N PHE A 144 -3.42 28.42 1.06
CA PHE A 144 -4.51 27.88 1.86
C PHE A 144 -5.22 28.96 2.72
N SER A 145 -4.46 29.92 3.26
CA SER A 145 -5.01 31.03 4.05
C SER A 145 -5.94 31.95 3.24
N LYS A 146 -5.81 31.95 1.89
CA LYS A 146 -6.68 32.75 0.99
C LYS A 146 -8.03 32.06 0.72
N GLY A 147 -8.22 30.85 1.27
CA GLY A 147 -9.46 30.08 1.18
C GLY A 147 -9.57 29.20 -0.04
N ILE A 148 -10.55 28.31 0.00
CA ILE A 148 -10.76 27.25 -1.00
C ILE A 148 -10.92 27.78 -2.43
N ASN A 149 -11.57 28.95 -2.60
CA ASN A 149 -11.77 29.53 -3.93
C ASN A 149 -10.44 29.84 -4.62
N LYS A 150 -9.41 30.27 -3.85
CA LYS A 150 -8.10 30.56 -4.43
C LYS A 150 -7.33 29.30 -4.76
N VAL A 151 -7.47 28.24 -3.95
CA VAL A 151 -6.89 26.92 -4.26
C VAL A 151 -7.56 26.33 -5.51
N ALA A 152 -8.88 26.37 -5.58
CA ALA A 152 -9.62 25.89 -6.77
C ALA A 152 -9.29 26.68 -8.04
N GLN A 153 -9.11 28.01 -7.92
CA GLN A 153 -8.66 28.85 -9.03
C GLN A 153 -7.31 28.36 -9.57
N LYS A 154 -6.34 28.04 -8.69
CA LYS A 154 -5.02 27.54 -9.11
C LYS A 154 -5.16 26.21 -9.86
N VAL A 155 -5.97 25.26 -9.37
CA VAL A 155 -6.21 24.02 -10.12
C VAL A 155 -6.75 24.29 -11.53
N GLY A 156 -7.65 25.26 -11.68
CA GLY A 156 -8.18 25.64 -13.00
C GLY A 156 -7.13 26.27 -13.91
N GLU A 157 -6.27 27.16 -13.36
CA GLU A 157 -5.15 27.79 -14.08
C GLU A 157 -4.20 26.70 -14.61
N GLU A 158 -3.67 25.83 -13.74
CA GLU A 158 -2.71 24.78 -14.09
C GLU A 158 -3.31 23.73 -15.06
N ALA A 159 -4.62 23.47 -14.94
CA ALA A 159 -5.30 22.57 -15.89
C ALA A 159 -5.33 23.16 -17.30
N VAL A 160 -5.58 24.45 -17.43
CA VAL A 160 -5.58 25.14 -18.74
C VAL A 160 -4.17 25.20 -19.30
N GLU A 161 -3.16 25.53 -18.49
CA GLU A 161 -1.75 25.55 -18.88
C GLU A 161 -1.29 24.15 -19.33
N THR A 162 -1.60 23.09 -18.57
CA THR A 162 -1.33 21.71 -19.00
C THR A 162 -1.94 21.38 -20.36
N VAL A 163 -3.20 21.82 -20.62
CA VAL A 163 -3.86 21.57 -21.92
C VAL A 163 -3.18 22.33 -23.05
N ILE A 164 -2.75 23.56 -22.82
CA ILE A 164 -2.02 24.38 -23.79
C ILE A 164 -0.70 23.69 -24.16
N GLU A 165 0.09 23.32 -23.16
CA GLU A 165 1.39 22.69 -23.36
C GLU A 165 1.27 21.27 -23.96
N ALA A 166 0.17 20.57 -23.75
CA ALA A 166 -0.12 19.28 -24.42
C ALA A 166 -0.34 19.43 -25.94
N MET A 167 -0.68 20.62 -26.42
CA MET A 167 -0.87 20.92 -27.84
C MET A 167 0.40 21.49 -28.49
N ASP A 168 1.37 21.87 -27.68
CA ASP A 168 2.67 22.35 -28.12
C ASP A 168 3.70 21.19 -28.13
N ASN A 169 4.87 21.39 -28.73
CA ASN A 169 5.92 20.39 -28.81
C ASN A 169 6.99 20.62 -27.73
N ASN A 170 6.60 21.03 -26.52
CA ASN A 170 7.49 21.28 -25.40
C ASN A 170 7.19 20.35 -24.23
N ASP A 171 7.77 19.16 -24.26
CA ASP A 171 7.55 18.14 -23.24
C ASP A 171 8.00 18.60 -21.83
N GLU A 172 8.99 19.49 -21.73
CA GLU A 172 9.48 20.00 -20.44
C GLU A 172 8.42 20.89 -19.77
N LEU A 173 7.81 21.80 -20.52
CA LEU A 173 6.73 22.64 -20.01
C LEU A 173 5.48 21.83 -19.71
N PHE A 174 5.12 20.88 -20.56
CA PHE A 174 4.00 19.98 -20.29
C PHE A 174 4.18 19.22 -18.97
N LEU A 175 5.37 18.67 -18.70
CA LEU A 175 5.66 17.99 -17.44
C LEU A 175 5.63 18.97 -16.24
N TYR A 176 6.10 20.17 -16.41
CA TYR A 176 6.10 21.21 -15.37
C TYR A 176 4.67 21.56 -14.96
N GLU A 177 3.82 21.94 -15.92
CA GLU A 177 2.41 22.31 -15.65
C GLU A 177 1.58 21.12 -15.16
N SER A 178 1.86 19.91 -15.65
CA SER A 178 1.24 18.69 -15.13
C SER A 178 1.58 18.42 -13.67
N ALA A 179 2.83 18.70 -13.26
CA ALA A 179 3.24 18.57 -11.87
C ALA A 179 2.58 19.62 -10.98
N ASP A 180 2.48 20.88 -11.46
CA ASP A 180 1.80 21.96 -10.73
C ASP A 180 0.30 21.71 -10.62
N LEU A 181 -0.34 21.19 -11.66
CA LEU A 181 -1.73 20.74 -11.60
C LEU A 181 -1.94 19.68 -10.52
N LEU A 182 -1.12 18.64 -10.50
CA LEU A 182 -1.23 17.57 -9.49
C LEU A 182 -0.98 18.10 -8.08
N PHE A 183 0.02 18.97 -7.89
CA PHE A 183 0.32 19.59 -6.62
C PHE A 183 -0.86 20.43 -6.08
N HIS A 184 -1.42 21.30 -6.90
CA HIS A 184 -2.58 22.11 -6.52
C HIS A 184 -3.85 21.29 -6.33
N TYR A 185 -4.00 20.17 -7.07
CA TYR A 185 -5.09 19.23 -6.88
C TYR A 185 -5.00 18.53 -5.51
N LEU A 186 -3.80 18.10 -5.08
CA LEU A 186 -3.61 17.55 -3.74
C LEU A 186 -3.97 18.57 -2.66
N MET A 187 -3.59 19.85 -2.84
CA MET A 187 -4.01 20.92 -1.93
C MET A 187 -5.53 21.10 -1.89
N LEU A 188 -6.20 21.01 -3.03
CA LEU A 188 -7.67 21.11 -3.10
C LEU A 188 -8.36 19.94 -2.40
N LEU A 189 -7.84 18.72 -2.55
CA LEU A 189 -8.33 17.55 -1.81
C LEU A 189 -8.25 17.80 -0.31
N GLN A 190 -7.10 18.23 0.20
CA GLN A 190 -6.93 18.56 1.61
C GLN A 190 -7.89 19.68 2.07
N ALA A 191 -8.10 20.69 1.25
CA ALA A 191 -9.05 21.78 1.55
C ALA A 191 -10.51 21.28 1.66
N LYS A 192 -10.83 20.16 1.01
CA LYS A 192 -12.12 19.48 1.06
C LYS A 192 -12.18 18.36 2.10
N GLY A 193 -11.08 18.04 2.77
CA GLY A 193 -10.99 16.94 3.73
C GLY A 193 -10.87 15.56 3.09
N PHE A 194 -10.38 15.48 1.85
CA PHE A 194 -10.14 14.25 1.10
C PHE A 194 -8.65 14.00 0.87
N THR A 195 -8.33 12.78 0.48
CA THR A 195 -6.99 12.28 0.18
C THR A 195 -6.97 11.57 -1.18
N LEU A 196 -5.78 11.21 -1.68
CA LEU A 196 -5.65 10.34 -2.85
C LEU A 196 -6.35 9.00 -2.69
N LYS A 197 -6.38 8.46 -1.45
CA LYS A 197 -7.09 7.21 -1.15
C LYS A 197 -8.59 7.31 -1.48
N ASP A 198 -9.20 8.46 -1.18
CA ASP A 198 -10.63 8.67 -1.48
C ASP A 198 -10.89 8.70 -2.98
N ILE A 199 -9.98 9.33 -3.74
CA ILE A 199 -10.04 9.34 -5.22
C ILE A 199 -9.83 7.94 -5.78
N GLU A 200 -8.86 7.19 -5.26
CA GLU A 200 -8.63 5.79 -5.66
C GLU A 200 -9.88 4.93 -5.42
N ASN A 201 -10.50 5.06 -4.25
CA ASN A 201 -11.69 4.30 -3.90
C ASN A 201 -12.86 4.63 -4.86
N GLU A 202 -13.05 5.89 -5.20
CA GLU A 202 -14.07 6.32 -6.15
C GLU A 202 -13.80 5.74 -7.56
N LEU A 203 -12.55 5.79 -8.02
CA LEU A 203 -12.16 5.20 -9.31
C LEU A 203 -12.33 3.67 -9.32
N LYS A 204 -11.96 2.99 -8.24
CA LYS A 204 -12.18 1.53 -8.07
C LYS A 204 -13.68 1.18 -8.12
N GLY A 205 -14.53 2.01 -7.52
CA GLY A 205 -15.98 1.83 -7.54
C GLY A 205 -16.59 1.95 -8.96
N ARG A 206 -15.95 2.70 -9.86
CA ARG A 206 -16.36 2.86 -11.27
C ARG A 206 -15.76 1.79 -12.19
N HIS A 207 -14.70 1.12 -11.76
CA HIS A 207 -14.04 0.08 -12.56
C HIS A 207 -14.83 -1.22 -12.45
N LYS A 208 -15.52 -1.56 -13.54
CA LYS A 208 -16.33 -2.79 -13.70
C LYS A 208 -15.47 -3.94 -14.21
#